data_0f8c6949dba0e45aaae207cb9411a601
#
_entry.id   0f8c6949dba0e45aaae207cb9411a601
#
_cell.length_a   1.000
_cell.length_b   1.000
_cell.length_c   1.000
_cell.angle_alpha   90.00
_cell.angle_beta   90.00
_cell.angle_gamma   90.00
#
_symmetry.space_group_name_H-M   'P 1'
#
loop_
_entity.id
_entity.type
_entity.pdbx_description
1 polymer ?
#
loop_
_entity_poly.entity_id
_entity_poly.type
_entity_poly.pdbx_seq_one_letter_code
_entity_poly.pdbx_strand_id
1 'polypeptide(L)'
;MKKKSVIAINLCLIASIVTLFGNKIYMLYIGDCHQLWEEAQTHYVNRQYEKARELLEKIARIDTAHHAQYLTGDMYLKGLGGEIDYDKALKLFHQSATGGNTYAENNIGFMYTYGLGVTKDYSQAFKWLNKAATQGNPEAQIGMGSLYKNGWGVRKDCYIAMTWYLRSVAHGNTDAMNNIGYLYKNGLGVPQDFEEAFILV
;
A
#
# COMPACT_ATOMS: atom_id res chain seq x y z
N MET A 1 -12.44 -3.23 -20.88
CA MET A 1 -13.33 -2.11 -20.57
C MET A 1 -14.20 -2.34 -19.32
N LYS A 2 -13.69 -2.85 -18.16
CA LYS A 2 -14.52 -3.10 -16.96
C LYS A 2 -13.85 -2.74 -15.61
N LYS A 3 -12.73 -2.01 -15.61
CA LYS A 3 -12.07 -1.55 -14.36
C LYS A 3 -12.35 -0.09 -13.97
N LYS A 4 -13.11 0.65 -14.77
CA LYS A 4 -13.44 2.07 -14.51
C LYS A 4 -14.54 2.29 -13.46
N SER A 5 -15.33 1.27 -13.09
CA SER A 5 -16.55 1.48 -12.31
C SER A 5 -16.39 1.40 -10.79
N VAL A 6 -15.32 0.79 -10.26
CA VAL A 6 -15.20 0.54 -8.81
C VAL A 6 -14.71 1.77 -8.04
N ILE A 7 -13.86 2.60 -8.66
CA ILE A 7 -13.33 3.82 -8.02
C ILE A 7 -14.38 4.93 -8.00
N ALA A 8 -15.18 5.05 -9.06
CA ALA A 8 -16.28 6.00 -9.13
C ALA A 8 -17.39 5.72 -8.10
N ILE A 9 -17.62 4.45 -7.75
CA ILE A 9 -18.66 4.03 -6.80
C ILE A 9 -18.33 4.48 -5.35
N ASN A 10 -17.07 4.48 -4.93
CA ASN A 10 -16.70 4.95 -3.58
C ASN A 10 -16.82 6.47 -3.41
N LEU A 11 -16.60 7.26 -4.45
CA LEU A 11 -16.80 8.71 -4.41
C LEU A 11 -18.31 9.07 -4.47
N CYS A 12 -19.13 8.31 -5.20
CA CYS A 12 -20.58 8.49 -5.24
C CYS A 12 -21.29 8.08 -3.94
N LEU A 13 -20.77 7.10 -3.19
CA LEU A 13 -21.31 6.71 -1.86
C LEU A 13 -21.08 7.81 -0.81
N ILE A 14 -20.00 8.55 -0.88
CA ILE A 14 -19.76 9.72 -0.03
C ILE A 14 -20.72 10.85 -0.38
N ALA A 15 -21.04 11.05 -1.65
CA ALA A 15 -22.02 12.04 -2.10
C ALA A 15 -23.44 11.77 -1.58
N SER A 16 -23.85 10.50 -1.42
CA SER A 16 -25.20 10.16 -0.95
C SER A 16 -25.40 10.34 0.57
N ILE A 17 -24.35 10.38 1.37
CA ILE A 17 -24.45 10.64 2.82
C ILE A 17 -24.61 12.15 3.11
N VAL A 18 -24.18 13.01 2.20
CA VAL A 18 -24.18 14.48 2.37
C VAL A 18 -25.49 15.14 1.91
N THR A 19 -26.38 14.42 1.25
CA THR A 19 -27.68 14.97 0.81
C THR A 19 -28.64 15.35 1.96
N LEU A 20 -28.26 15.04 3.23
CA LEU A 20 -29.06 15.43 4.42
C LEU A 20 -28.79 16.85 4.94
N PHE A 21 -27.72 17.52 4.49
CA PHE A 21 -27.42 18.91 4.85
C PHE A 21 -27.22 19.73 3.59
N GLY A 22 -28.32 20.21 3.03
CA GLY A 22 -28.39 20.97 1.79
C GLY A 22 -27.36 22.06 1.66
N ASN A 23 -26.37 21.88 0.78
CA ASN A 23 -25.61 23.02 0.31
C ASN A 23 -24.97 22.78 -1.06
N LYS A 24 -25.39 23.63 -2.00
CA LYS A 24 -24.84 23.78 -3.35
C LYS A 24 -23.30 23.90 -3.38
N ILE A 25 -22.70 24.39 -2.29
CA ILE A 25 -21.25 24.55 -2.10
C ILE A 25 -20.55 23.19 -2.01
N TYR A 26 -21.14 22.19 -1.37
CA TYR A 26 -20.55 20.86 -1.20
C TYR A 26 -20.55 20.06 -2.52
N MET A 27 -21.57 20.22 -3.34
CA MET A 27 -21.64 19.58 -4.65
C MET A 27 -20.65 20.19 -5.67
N LEU A 28 -20.39 21.49 -5.60
CA LEU A 28 -19.34 22.16 -6.37
C LEU A 28 -17.96 21.63 -5.94
N TYR A 29 -17.73 21.53 -4.64
CA TYR A 29 -16.45 21.03 -4.08
C TYR A 29 -16.14 19.58 -4.47
N ILE A 30 -17.15 18.70 -4.51
CA ILE A 30 -16.97 17.30 -4.96
C ILE A 30 -16.71 17.24 -6.48
N GLY A 31 -17.39 18.08 -7.26
CA GLY A 31 -17.15 18.18 -8.71
C GLY A 31 -15.71 18.59 -9.01
N ASP A 32 -15.22 19.60 -8.29
CA ASP A 32 -13.83 20.07 -8.42
C ASP A 32 -12.82 18.99 -8.00
N CYS A 33 -13.10 18.22 -6.94
CA CYS A 33 -12.22 17.11 -6.52
C CYS A 33 -12.17 15.98 -7.54
N HIS A 34 -13.28 15.66 -8.19
CA HIS A 34 -13.31 14.63 -9.24
C HIS A 34 -12.49 15.08 -10.45
N GLN A 35 -12.65 16.31 -10.88
CA GLN A 35 -11.89 16.85 -12.01
C GLN A 35 -10.39 16.90 -11.70
N LEU A 36 -10.01 17.36 -10.51
CA LEU A 36 -8.62 17.36 -10.06
C LEU A 36 -8.04 15.93 -10.02
N TRP A 37 -8.83 14.95 -9.62
CA TRP A 37 -8.42 13.54 -9.59
C TRP A 37 -8.13 12.99 -10.99
N GLU A 38 -9.03 13.17 -11.96
CA GLU A 38 -8.85 12.72 -13.35
C GLU A 38 -7.64 13.41 -14.00
N GLU A 39 -7.45 14.71 -13.71
CA GLU A 39 -6.30 15.46 -14.19
C GLU A 39 -4.99 14.94 -13.56
N ALA A 40 -4.97 14.68 -12.25
CA ALA A 40 -3.83 14.13 -11.55
C ALA A 40 -3.44 12.75 -12.10
N GLN A 41 -4.42 11.88 -12.33
CA GLN A 41 -4.17 10.56 -12.94
C GLN A 41 -3.59 10.68 -14.34
N THR A 42 -4.11 11.62 -15.15
CA THR A 42 -3.61 11.87 -16.50
C THR A 42 -2.14 12.30 -16.47
N HIS A 43 -1.79 13.23 -15.58
CA HIS A 43 -0.41 13.66 -15.40
C HIS A 43 0.49 12.53 -14.88
N TYR A 44 0.00 11.70 -13.96
CA TYR A 44 0.75 10.55 -13.42
C TYR A 44 1.08 9.53 -14.51
N VAL A 45 0.10 9.15 -15.33
CA VAL A 45 0.30 8.20 -16.45
C VAL A 45 1.27 8.76 -17.48
N ASN A 46 1.23 10.07 -17.75
CA ASN A 46 2.13 10.76 -18.66
C ASN A 46 3.51 11.07 -18.03
N ARG A 47 3.80 10.55 -16.84
CA ARG A 47 5.05 10.77 -16.07
C ARG A 47 5.33 12.23 -15.73
N GLN A 48 4.32 13.08 -15.75
CA GLN A 48 4.40 14.48 -15.33
C GLN A 48 4.18 14.56 -13.80
N TYR A 49 5.08 13.92 -13.06
CA TYR A 49 4.89 13.64 -11.63
C TYR A 49 4.80 14.89 -10.76
N GLU A 50 5.47 15.98 -11.12
CA GLU A 50 5.38 17.24 -10.37
C GLU A 50 3.95 17.77 -10.36
N LYS A 51 3.32 17.87 -11.55
CA LYS A 51 1.92 18.30 -11.67
C LYS A 51 0.95 17.34 -11.00
N ALA A 52 1.17 16.03 -11.20
CA ALA A 52 0.35 15.00 -10.56
C ALA A 52 0.39 15.14 -9.03
N ARG A 53 1.58 15.32 -8.44
CA ARG A 53 1.74 15.49 -7.00
C ARG A 53 1.08 16.75 -6.48
N GLU A 54 1.24 17.89 -7.17
CA GLU A 54 0.59 19.14 -6.81
C GLU A 54 -0.95 19.00 -6.72
N LEU A 55 -1.56 18.34 -7.71
CA LEU A 55 -3.00 18.11 -7.74
C LEU A 55 -3.44 17.13 -6.63
N LEU A 56 -2.72 16.03 -6.44
CA LEU A 56 -3.00 15.05 -5.39
C LEU A 56 -2.85 15.66 -3.99
N GLU A 57 -1.89 16.55 -3.77
CA GLU A 57 -1.74 17.28 -2.50
C GLU A 57 -2.97 18.14 -2.17
N LYS A 58 -3.58 18.77 -3.18
CA LYS A 58 -4.81 19.54 -2.99
C LYS A 58 -5.96 18.64 -2.52
N ILE A 59 -6.10 17.47 -3.12
CA ILE A 59 -7.13 16.49 -2.76
C ILE A 59 -6.82 15.85 -1.38
N ALA A 60 -5.55 15.51 -1.10
CA ALA A 60 -5.13 14.85 0.12
C ALA A 60 -5.34 15.69 1.41
N ARG A 61 -5.57 16.99 1.28
CA ARG A 61 -5.96 17.87 2.41
C ARG A 61 -7.36 17.59 2.96
N ILE A 62 -8.15 16.83 2.23
CA ILE A 62 -9.49 16.42 2.65
C ILE A 62 -9.35 15.18 3.53
N ASP A 63 -9.85 15.23 4.75
CA ASP A 63 -9.68 14.14 5.74
C ASP A 63 -10.21 12.78 5.25
N THR A 64 -11.24 12.76 4.42
CA THR A 64 -11.83 11.53 3.86
C THR A 64 -11.21 11.07 2.55
N ALA A 65 -10.24 11.80 2.00
CA ALA A 65 -9.59 11.47 0.72
C ALA A 65 -8.47 10.41 0.89
N HIS A 66 -8.76 9.31 1.58
CA HIS A 66 -7.76 8.31 1.99
C HIS A 66 -6.94 7.75 0.83
N HIS A 67 -7.53 7.60 -0.37
CA HIS A 67 -6.80 7.11 -1.53
C HIS A 67 -5.81 8.15 -2.09
N ALA A 68 -6.22 9.43 -2.15
CA ALA A 68 -5.31 10.51 -2.55
C ALA A 68 -4.16 10.69 -1.53
N GLN A 69 -4.47 10.57 -0.23
CA GLN A 69 -3.46 10.59 0.83
C GLN A 69 -2.44 9.47 0.63
N TYR A 70 -2.88 8.24 0.33
CA TYR A 70 -2.00 7.13 0.03
C TYR A 70 -1.11 7.42 -1.19
N LEU A 71 -1.69 7.82 -2.32
CA LEU A 71 -0.91 8.09 -3.54
C LEU A 71 0.08 9.24 -3.37
N THR A 72 -0.32 10.30 -2.70
CA THR A 72 0.58 11.43 -2.40
C THR A 72 1.72 10.98 -1.49
N GLY A 73 1.42 10.15 -0.48
CA GLY A 73 2.42 9.55 0.40
C GLY A 73 3.41 8.68 -0.36
N ASP A 74 2.93 7.86 -1.30
CA ASP A 74 3.78 7.02 -2.16
C ASP A 74 4.69 7.86 -3.07
N MET A 75 4.18 8.97 -3.60
CA MET A 75 4.98 9.89 -4.39
C MET A 75 6.10 10.55 -3.56
N TYR A 76 5.83 10.93 -2.30
CA TYR A 76 6.86 11.43 -1.39
C TYR A 76 7.87 10.36 -1.00
N LEU A 77 7.42 9.12 -0.75
CA LEU A 77 8.28 7.99 -0.42
C LEU A 77 9.28 7.68 -1.55
N LYS A 78 8.84 7.83 -2.81
CA LYS A 78 9.61 7.49 -4.02
C LYS A 78 10.31 8.70 -4.67
N GLY A 79 10.08 9.92 -4.19
CA GLY A 79 10.58 11.15 -4.80
C GLY A 79 9.95 11.46 -6.17
N LEU A 80 8.73 10.98 -6.42
CA LEU A 80 8.04 11.25 -7.68
C LEU A 80 7.48 12.68 -7.67
N GLY A 81 7.96 13.51 -8.57
CA GLY A 81 7.58 14.91 -8.69
C GLY A 81 8.32 15.85 -7.73
N GLY A 82 9.47 15.45 -7.20
CA GLY A 82 10.37 16.24 -6.36
C GLY A 82 11.19 15.37 -5.42
N GLU A 83 11.73 15.94 -4.38
CA GLU A 83 12.56 15.22 -3.43
C GLU A 83 11.77 14.20 -2.60
N ILE A 84 12.49 13.18 -2.11
CA ILE A 84 11.99 12.22 -1.14
C ILE A 84 11.74 12.96 0.19
N ASP A 85 10.56 12.74 0.77
CA ASP A 85 10.20 13.30 2.08
C ASP A 85 9.47 12.20 2.89
N TYR A 86 10.25 11.47 3.67
CA TYR A 86 9.72 10.36 4.47
C TYR A 86 8.75 10.83 5.55
N ASP A 87 8.93 12.01 6.12
CA ASP A 87 8.06 12.54 7.18
C ASP A 87 6.66 12.84 6.62
N LYS A 88 6.61 13.48 5.44
CA LYS A 88 5.33 13.72 4.75
C LYS A 88 4.69 12.41 4.30
N ALA A 89 5.48 11.49 3.75
CA ALA A 89 4.97 10.18 3.35
C ALA A 89 4.31 9.46 4.52
N LEU A 90 5.01 9.36 5.67
CA LEU A 90 4.50 8.70 6.86
C LEU A 90 3.21 9.35 7.38
N LYS A 91 3.18 10.68 7.46
CA LYS A 91 1.99 11.43 7.88
C LYS A 91 0.79 11.12 6.99
N LEU A 92 0.98 11.13 5.67
CA LEU A 92 -0.08 10.86 4.70
C LEU A 92 -0.53 9.39 4.75
N PHE A 93 0.39 8.44 4.95
CA PHE A 93 0.03 7.03 5.14
C PHE A 93 -0.78 6.83 6.43
N HIS A 94 -0.42 7.49 7.54
CA HIS A 94 -1.23 7.42 8.76
C HIS A 94 -2.63 7.96 8.53
N GLN A 95 -2.78 9.10 7.86
CA GLN A 95 -4.11 9.64 7.51
C GLN A 95 -4.90 8.66 6.63
N SER A 96 -4.27 8.09 5.62
CA SER A 96 -4.89 7.11 4.73
C SER A 96 -5.30 5.82 5.47
N ALA A 97 -4.48 5.36 6.40
CA ALA A 97 -4.73 4.15 7.20
C ALA A 97 -5.92 4.30 8.16
N THR A 98 -6.32 5.53 8.56
CA THR A 98 -7.54 5.76 9.34
C THR A 98 -8.80 5.37 8.58
N GLY A 99 -8.77 5.45 7.24
CA GLY A 99 -9.83 4.98 6.35
C GLY A 99 -9.74 3.50 5.96
N GLY A 100 -8.85 2.73 6.60
CA GLY A 100 -8.68 1.30 6.32
C GLY A 100 -7.91 0.99 5.03
N ASN A 101 -7.11 1.93 4.53
CA ASN A 101 -6.30 1.70 3.34
C ASN A 101 -5.14 0.75 3.67
N THR A 102 -5.25 -0.51 3.24
CA THR A 102 -4.27 -1.56 3.54
C THR A 102 -2.91 -1.33 2.87
N TYR A 103 -2.85 -0.62 1.75
CA TYR A 103 -1.57 -0.24 1.11
C TYR A 103 -0.83 0.81 1.94
N ALA A 104 -1.56 1.75 2.55
CA ALA A 104 -0.95 2.72 3.47
C ALA A 104 -0.44 2.02 4.74
N GLU A 105 -1.21 1.08 5.30
CA GLU A 105 -0.80 0.25 6.43
C GLU A 105 0.48 -0.55 6.12
N ASN A 106 0.54 -1.17 4.91
CA ASN A 106 1.73 -1.87 4.44
C ASN A 106 2.95 -0.92 4.35
N ASN A 107 2.77 0.26 3.78
CA ASN A 107 3.87 1.21 3.63
C ASN A 107 4.38 1.73 4.98
N ILE A 108 3.50 1.94 5.97
CA ILE A 108 3.93 2.26 7.33
C ILE A 108 4.79 1.12 7.90
N GLY A 109 4.34 -0.13 7.75
CA GLY A 109 5.09 -1.30 8.18
C GLY A 109 6.46 -1.42 7.49
N PHE A 110 6.51 -1.14 6.20
CA PHE A 110 7.74 -1.06 5.41
C PHE A 110 8.69 0.02 5.95
N MET A 111 8.18 1.22 6.22
CA MET A 111 8.98 2.33 6.75
C MET A 111 9.60 1.98 8.11
N TYR A 112 8.87 1.33 9.01
CA TYR A 112 9.42 0.83 10.28
C TYR A 112 10.42 -0.31 10.09
N THR A 113 10.21 -1.20 9.10
CA THR A 113 11.14 -2.30 8.80
C THR A 113 12.52 -1.80 8.40
N TYR A 114 12.56 -0.72 7.60
CA TYR A 114 13.80 -0.20 7.02
C TYR A 114 14.32 1.08 7.70
N GLY A 115 13.55 1.68 8.59
CA GLY A 115 13.93 2.93 9.27
C GLY A 115 13.84 4.15 8.35
N LEU A 116 12.82 4.23 7.51
CA LEU A 116 12.62 5.34 6.57
C LEU A 116 11.79 6.45 7.25
N GLY A 117 12.42 7.57 7.57
CA GLY A 117 11.78 8.68 8.30
C GLY A 117 11.40 8.35 9.75
N VAL A 118 11.74 7.16 10.22
CA VAL A 118 11.51 6.70 11.60
C VAL A 118 12.67 5.83 12.06
N THR A 119 12.86 5.71 13.36
CA THR A 119 13.76 4.69 13.90
C THR A 119 13.25 3.32 13.54
N LYS A 120 14.15 2.45 13.06
CA LYS A 120 13.82 1.07 12.75
C LYS A 120 13.21 0.35 13.96
N ASP A 121 12.01 -0.18 13.79
CA ASP A 121 11.27 -0.89 14.84
C ASP A 121 10.47 -2.05 14.23
N TYR A 122 11.00 -3.24 14.39
CA TYR A 122 10.36 -4.45 13.88
C TYR A 122 9.04 -4.81 14.60
N SER A 123 8.86 -4.36 15.85
CA SER A 123 7.60 -4.56 16.57
C SER A 123 6.48 -3.71 15.97
N GLN A 124 6.77 -2.44 15.64
CA GLN A 124 5.84 -1.59 14.91
C GLN A 124 5.61 -2.09 13.50
N ALA A 125 6.68 -2.52 12.80
CA ALA A 125 6.56 -3.13 11.47
C ALA A 125 5.60 -4.33 11.49
N PHE A 126 5.76 -5.25 12.45
CA PHE A 126 4.89 -6.40 12.61
C PHE A 126 3.42 -5.99 12.81
N LYS A 127 3.15 -5.02 13.68
CA LYS A 127 1.76 -4.56 13.95
C LYS A 127 1.08 -4.05 12.67
N TRP A 128 1.76 -3.19 11.94
CA TRP A 128 1.21 -2.59 10.73
C TRP A 128 1.08 -3.58 9.58
N LEU A 129 2.12 -4.39 9.34
CA LEU A 129 2.09 -5.43 8.31
C LEU A 129 1.04 -6.49 8.62
N ASN A 130 0.92 -6.95 9.88
CA ASN A 130 -0.11 -7.93 10.26
C ASN A 130 -1.51 -7.38 10.07
N LYS A 131 -1.75 -6.09 10.39
CA LYS A 131 -3.03 -5.44 10.17
C LYS A 131 -3.41 -5.44 8.69
N ALA A 132 -2.50 -5.08 7.79
CA ALA A 132 -2.75 -5.08 6.35
C ALA A 132 -2.85 -6.52 5.78
N ALA A 133 -1.95 -7.43 6.19
CA ALA A 133 -1.88 -8.79 5.69
C ALA A 133 -3.14 -9.62 6.02
N THR A 134 -3.70 -9.43 7.21
CA THR A 134 -4.95 -10.11 7.64
C THR A 134 -6.16 -9.59 6.89
N GLN A 135 -6.11 -8.39 6.34
CA GLN A 135 -7.11 -7.82 5.44
C GLN A 135 -6.89 -8.20 3.96
N GLY A 136 -5.90 -9.07 3.68
CA GLY A 136 -5.65 -9.61 2.35
C GLY A 136 -4.70 -8.79 1.48
N ASN A 137 -3.97 -7.79 2.03
CA ASN A 137 -2.98 -7.05 1.25
C ASN A 137 -1.79 -7.95 0.88
N PRO A 138 -1.51 -8.20 -0.44
CA PRO A 138 -0.51 -9.17 -0.86
C PRO A 138 0.93 -8.75 -0.50
N GLU A 139 1.24 -7.46 -0.61
CA GLU A 139 2.56 -6.93 -0.27
C GLU A 139 2.83 -7.05 1.23
N ALA A 140 1.83 -6.78 2.06
CA ALA A 140 1.94 -6.95 3.50
C ALA A 140 2.10 -8.43 3.89
N GLN A 141 1.49 -9.36 3.16
CA GLN A 141 1.69 -10.80 3.33
C GLN A 141 3.15 -11.19 3.02
N ILE A 142 3.78 -10.61 1.98
CA ILE A 142 5.22 -10.78 1.74
C ILE A 142 6.03 -10.19 2.89
N GLY A 143 5.66 -9.01 3.36
CA GLY A 143 6.29 -8.38 4.51
C GLY A 143 6.28 -9.26 5.75
N MET A 144 5.11 -9.85 6.08
CA MET A 144 4.97 -10.81 7.18
C MET A 144 5.85 -12.04 6.99
N GLY A 145 5.85 -12.64 5.79
CA GLY A 145 6.73 -13.75 5.45
C GLY A 145 8.21 -13.39 5.65
N SER A 146 8.61 -12.19 5.28
CA SER A 146 9.98 -11.70 5.44
C SER A 146 10.36 -11.50 6.90
N LEU A 147 9.45 -10.99 7.75
CA LEU A 147 9.69 -10.88 9.19
C LEU A 147 9.96 -12.27 9.81
N TYR A 148 9.14 -13.27 9.51
CA TYR A 148 9.32 -14.62 10.01
C TYR A 148 10.56 -15.33 9.42
N LYS A 149 10.83 -15.18 8.12
CA LYS A 149 12.01 -15.75 7.47
C LYS A 149 13.31 -15.28 8.12
N ASN A 150 13.38 -14.00 8.47
CA ASN A 150 14.60 -13.40 9.00
C ASN A 150 14.64 -13.34 10.54
N GLY A 151 13.52 -13.55 11.23
CA GLY A 151 13.42 -13.38 12.67
C GLY A 151 13.39 -11.89 13.09
N TRP A 152 12.85 -11.02 12.27
CA TRP A 152 12.77 -9.58 12.53
C TRP A 152 11.56 -9.25 13.45
N GLY A 153 11.84 -8.99 14.71
CA GLY A 153 10.80 -8.71 15.72
C GLY A 153 9.91 -9.88 16.11
N VAL A 154 10.16 -11.06 15.53
CA VAL A 154 9.49 -12.33 15.82
C VAL A 154 10.51 -13.46 15.88
N ARG A 155 10.14 -14.60 16.51
CA ARG A 155 10.98 -15.79 16.39
C ARG A 155 11.05 -16.24 14.93
N LYS A 156 12.26 -16.49 14.44
CA LYS A 156 12.48 -17.00 13.08
C LYS A 156 11.73 -18.31 12.86
N ASP A 157 10.89 -18.34 11.82
CA ASP A 157 10.12 -19.52 11.44
C ASP A 157 9.84 -19.49 9.93
N CYS A 158 10.59 -20.28 9.18
CA CYS A 158 10.47 -20.32 7.72
C CYS A 158 9.20 -21.06 7.25
N TYR A 159 8.62 -21.94 8.10
CA TYR A 159 7.34 -22.56 7.78
C TYR A 159 6.20 -21.54 7.83
N ILE A 160 6.18 -20.71 8.87
CA ILE A 160 5.21 -19.59 8.93
C ILE A 160 5.45 -18.61 7.78
N ALA A 161 6.72 -18.32 7.45
CA ALA A 161 7.04 -17.46 6.29
C ALA A 161 6.44 -18.02 4.99
N MET A 162 6.59 -19.34 4.75
CA MET A 162 5.99 -20.04 3.61
C MET A 162 4.47 -19.83 3.55
N THR A 163 3.77 -19.97 4.69
CA THR A 163 2.31 -19.81 4.72
C THR A 163 1.86 -18.41 4.34
N TRP A 164 2.62 -17.38 4.73
CA TRP A 164 2.35 -16.01 4.34
C TRP A 164 2.61 -15.76 2.84
N TYR A 165 3.71 -16.29 2.31
CA TYR A 165 4.01 -16.17 0.88
C TYR A 165 2.98 -16.88 0.02
N LEU A 166 2.51 -18.08 0.41
CA LEU A 166 1.44 -18.79 -0.29
C LEU A 166 0.12 -18.00 -0.35
N ARG A 167 -0.21 -17.30 0.73
CA ARG A 167 -1.39 -16.39 0.72
C ARG A 167 -1.21 -15.28 -0.32
N SER A 168 -0.03 -14.69 -0.42
CA SER A 168 0.26 -13.65 -1.39
C SER A 168 0.22 -14.18 -2.83
N VAL A 169 0.72 -15.40 -3.06
CA VAL A 169 0.64 -16.10 -4.37
C VAL A 169 -0.81 -16.29 -4.80
N ALA A 170 -1.73 -16.60 -3.88
CA ALA A 170 -3.15 -16.74 -4.19
C ALA A 170 -3.78 -15.45 -4.76
N HIS A 171 -3.13 -14.30 -4.58
CA HIS A 171 -3.47 -13.02 -5.19
C HIS A 171 -2.67 -12.71 -6.47
N GLY A 172 -1.88 -13.69 -6.98
CA GLY A 172 -1.10 -13.55 -8.21
C GLY A 172 0.21 -12.76 -8.05
N ASN A 173 0.74 -12.66 -6.82
CA ASN A 173 1.96 -11.89 -6.57
C ASN A 173 3.20 -12.74 -6.90
N THR A 174 3.96 -12.30 -7.92
CA THR A 174 5.16 -13.01 -8.40
C THR A 174 6.36 -12.88 -7.46
N ASP A 175 6.46 -11.78 -6.69
CA ASP A 175 7.54 -11.63 -5.71
C ASP A 175 7.42 -12.66 -4.57
N ALA A 176 6.19 -13.06 -4.25
CA ALA A 176 5.96 -14.13 -3.29
C ALA A 176 6.41 -15.50 -3.84
N MET A 177 6.22 -15.76 -5.15
CA MET A 177 6.73 -16.98 -5.81
C MET A 177 8.25 -17.05 -5.73
N ASN A 178 8.95 -15.94 -6.01
CA ASN A 178 10.39 -15.85 -5.88
C ASN A 178 10.88 -16.15 -4.44
N ASN A 179 10.16 -15.65 -3.43
CA ASN A 179 10.47 -15.94 -2.04
C ASN A 179 10.26 -17.42 -1.69
N ILE A 180 9.21 -18.07 -2.20
CA ILE A 180 8.97 -19.50 -2.03
C ILE A 180 10.06 -20.31 -2.73
N GLY A 181 10.42 -19.97 -3.97
CA GLY A 181 11.53 -20.60 -4.68
C GLY A 181 12.85 -20.52 -3.91
N TYR A 182 13.11 -19.37 -3.27
CA TYR A 182 14.26 -19.22 -2.37
C TYR A 182 14.21 -20.19 -1.16
N LEU A 183 13.03 -20.39 -0.55
CA LEU A 183 12.87 -21.32 0.57
C LEU A 183 13.15 -22.77 0.13
N TYR A 184 12.60 -23.21 -1.00
CA TYR A 184 12.87 -24.55 -1.54
C TYR A 184 14.34 -24.74 -1.93
N LYS A 185 14.94 -23.76 -2.62
CA LYS A 185 16.35 -23.82 -3.01
C LYS A 185 17.28 -24.03 -1.82
N ASN A 186 16.96 -23.48 -0.66
CA ASN A 186 17.81 -23.50 0.51
C ASN A 186 17.33 -24.48 1.60
N GLY A 187 16.25 -25.23 1.40
CA GLY A 187 15.68 -26.13 2.39
C GLY A 187 15.24 -25.42 3.68
N LEU A 188 14.66 -24.22 3.55
CA LEU A 188 14.27 -23.40 4.69
C LEU A 188 12.80 -23.61 5.03
N GLY A 189 12.51 -24.33 6.11
CA GLY A 189 11.13 -24.64 6.53
C GLY A 189 10.42 -25.69 5.67
N VAL A 190 11.06 -26.14 4.57
CA VAL A 190 10.64 -27.21 3.67
C VAL A 190 11.88 -28.02 3.26
N PRO A 191 11.71 -29.30 2.83
CA PRO A 191 12.82 -30.04 2.22
C PRO A 191 13.39 -29.26 1.03
N GLN A 192 14.72 -29.35 0.85
CA GLN A 192 15.35 -28.71 -0.31
C GLN A 192 14.86 -29.38 -1.60
N ASP A 193 14.41 -28.56 -2.54
CA ASP A 193 13.92 -29.01 -3.84
C ASP A 193 14.29 -27.98 -4.92
N PHE A 194 15.22 -28.35 -5.79
CA PHE A 194 15.69 -27.47 -6.87
C PHE A 194 14.74 -27.45 -8.07
N GLU A 195 13.95 -28.50 -8.29
CA GLU A 195 12.97 -28.56 -9.37
C GLU A 195 11.81 -27.63 -9.06
N GLU A 196 11.25 -27.72 -7.83
CA GLU A 196 10.19 -26.84 -7.38
C GLU A 196 10.68 -25.37 -7.33
N ALA A 197 11.91 -25.15 -6.86
CA ALA A 197 12.51 -23.82 -6.85
C ALA A 197 12.61 -23.20 -8.24
N PHE A 198 12.90 -24.01 -9.28
CA PHE A 198 13.05 -23.54 -10.66
C PHE A 198 11.69 -23.25 -11.32
N ILE A 199 10.65 -24.01 -11.00
CA ILE A 199 9.29 -23.82 -11.55
C ILE A 199 8.69 -22.49 -11.07
N LEU A 200 9.08 -22.01 -9.87
CA LEU A 200 8.51 -20.85 -9.20
C LEU A 200 9.26 -19.54 -9.48
N VAL A 201 10.40 -19.56 -10.17
CA VAL A 201 11.21 -18.39 -10.53
C VAL A 201 11.18 -18.17 -12.04
#